data_feff7d431d0044d23a3e94867a57834f
#
_entry.id   feff7d431d0044d23a3e94867a57834f
#
_cell.length_a   1.000
_cell.length_b   1.000
_cell.length_c   1.000
_cell.angle_alpha   90.00
_cell.angle_beta   90.00
_cell.angle_gamma   90.00
#
_symmetry.space_group_name_H-M   'P 1'
#
loop_
_entity.id
_entity.type
_entity.pdbx_description
1 polymer ?
#
loop_
_entity_poly.entity_id
_entity_poly.type
_entity_poly.pdbx_seq_one_letter_code
_entity_poly.pdbx_strand_id
1 'polypeptide(L)'
;LKKVQNLGGQTKSILIRNGFIADHIYPPEPVRHEDKAKYKIGYFGTIAEWFDFDLLLKSLDNYPNLEYYLWGPISNTEVPKHQRIHWKGVIEHNKLWENVKEMDALIMPFKVNDIIRDVDPVKLYEYISMGKKVISVKYPEVSGFSTFTHFYKNEKEFYTCIDEVMKITDDTDYKLNEQLEFLKENSWDIRYNKIKQYI
;
A
#
# COMPACT_ATOMS: atom_id res chain seq x y z
N LEU A 1 12.33 6.93 -17.63
CA LEU A 1 12.72 8.07 -18.47
C LEU A 1 14.02 7.81 -19.24
N LYS A 2 15.10 7.35 -18.58
CA LYS A 2 16.39 7.02 -19.22
C LYS A 2 16.24 6.01 -20.38
N LYS A 3 15.37 4.98 -20.23
CA LYS A 3 15.11 4.01 -21.31
C LYS A 3 14.50 4.67 -22.55
N VAL A 4 13.59 5.63 -22.38
CA VAL A 4 12.94 6.36 -23.49
C VAL A 4 13.91 7.31 -24.18
N GLN A 5 14.76 8.00 -23.42
CA GLN A 5 15.79 8.90 -23.95
C GLN A 5 16.83 8.17 -24.80
N ASN A 6 17.14 6.91 -24.43
CA ASN A 6 18.08 6.06 -25.20
C ASN A 6 17.50 5.51 -26.52
N LEU A 7 16.20 5.66 -26.76
CA LEU A 7 15.55 5.27 -28.04
C LEU A 7 15.68 6.33 -29.15
N GLY A 8 16.51 7.34 -28.95
CA GLY A 8 16.93 8.26 -30.02
C GLY A 8 15.93 9.38 -30.36
N GLY A 9 14.95 9.64 -29.49
CA GLY A 9 14.01 10.74 -29.70
C GLY A 9 14.62 12.10 -29.33
N GLN A 10 14.65 13.04 -30.27
CA GLN A 10 14.99 14.46 -30.01
C GLN A 10 13.85 15.22 -29.29
N THR A 11 12.74 14.56 -29.01
CA THR A 11 11.58 15.11 -28.31
C THR A 11 11.80 15.19 -26.81
N LYS A 12 11.44 16.32 -26.21
CA LYS A 12 11.46 16.50 -24.75
C LYS A 12 10.51 15.46 -24.11
N SER A 13 11.05 14.60 -23.26
CA SER A 13 10.28 13.60 -22.53
C SER A 13 10.11 14.05 -21.08
N ILE A 14 8.90 13.96 -20.55
CA ILE A 14 8.61 14.22 -19.14
C ILE A 14 8.06 12.96 -18.48
N LEU A 15 8.40 12.75 -17.22
CA LEU A 15 7.80 11.70 -16.41
C LEU A 15 6.58 12.27 -15.71
N ILE A 16 5.42 11.67 -15.97
CA ILE A 16 4.21 11.89 -15.21
C ILE A 16 3.90 10.61 -14.43
N ARG A 17 3.94 10.72 -13.12
CA ARG A 17 3.55 9.62 -12.23
C ARG A 17 2.04 9.48 -12.18
N ASN A 18 1.56 8.35 -11.68
CA ASN A 18 0.15 8.18 -11.37
C ASN A 18 -0.34 9.27 -10.42
N GLY A 19 -1.60 9.59 -10.51
CA GLY A 19 -2.28 10.52 -9.62
C GLY A 19 -3.30 9.79 -8.76
N PHE A 20 -3.82 10.51 -7.77
CA PHE A 20 -4.87 10.07 -6.87
C PHE A 20 -6.12 10.92 -7.08
N ILE A 21 -7.30 10.31 -6.99
CA ILE A 21 -8.58 11.04 -6.95
C ILE A 21 -8.99 11.16 -5.49
N ALA A 22 -8.95 12.39 -4.99
CA ALA A 22 -9.23 12.68 -3.57
C ALA A 22 -10.73 12.82 -3.29
N ASP A 23 -11.53 11.82 -3.67
CA ASP A 23 -12.99 11.86 -3.40
C ASP A 23 -13.28 11.74 -1.90
N HIS A 24 -12.48 10.93 -1.20
CA HIS A 24 -12.58 10.75 0.24
C HIS A 24 -11.19 10.56 0.85
N ILE A 25 -10.86 11.39 1.83
CA ILE A 25 -9.67 11.25 2.67
C ILE A 25 -10.16 11.03 4.10
N TYR A 26 -9.75 9.93 4.67
CA TYR A 26 -10.10 9.56 6.04
C TYR A 26 -8.96 9.96 6.97
N PRO A 27 -9.24 10.68 8.07
CA PRO A 27 -8.22 10.98 9.07
C PRO A 27 -7.69 9.68 9.68
N PRO A 28 -6.46 9.68 10.14
CA PRO A 28 -5.95 8.57 10.93
C PRO A 28 -6.83 8.37 12.15
N GLU A 29 -7.34 7.16 12.33
CA GLU A 29 -8.04 6.81 13.55
C GLU A 29 -7.00 6.46 14.62
N PRO A 30 -7.13 6.99 15.86
CA PRO A 30 -6.26 6.58 16.95
C PRO A 30 -6.46 5.09 17.19
N VAL A 31 -5.42 4.32 16.98
CA VAL A 31 -5.44 2.88 17.17
C VAL A 31 -5.46 2.59 18.66
N ARG A 32 -6.63 2.28 19.20
CA ARG A 32 -6.80 1.88 20.60
C ARG A 32 -6.44 0.40 20.74
N HIS A 33 -5.25 0.14 21.25
CA HIS A 33 -4.72 -1.22 21.40
C HIS A 33 -4.50 -1.68 22.84
N GLU A 34 -5.26 -1.19 23.79
CA GLU A 34 -5.25 -1.84 25.09
C GLU A 34 -5.85 -3.25 24.92
N ASP A 35 -5.02 -4.28 25.06
CA ASP A 35 -5.39 -5.72 25.07
C ASP A 35 -6.10 -6.23 23.79
N LYS A 36 -5.65 -5.83 22.62
CA LYS A 36 -6.21 -6.36 21.37
C LYS A 36 -5.84 -7.83 21.19
N ALA A 37 -6.86 -8.71 21.25
CA ALA A 37 -6.67 -10.15 21.09
C ALA A 37 -6.14 -10.56 19.69
N LYS A 38 -6.36 -9.71 18.67
CA LYS A 38 -6.00 -9.98 17.28
C LYS A 38 -5.63 -8.70 16.54
N TYR A 39 -4.56 -8.80 15.74
CA TYR A 39 -4.14 -7.75 14.81
C TYR A 39 -4.57 -8.11 13.38
N LYS A 40 -5.15 -7.15 12.68
CA LYS A 40 -5.71 -7.35 11.35
C LYS A 40 -4.93 -6.52 10.33
N ILE A 41 -4.29 -7.17 9.37
CA ILE A 41 -3.64 -6.50 8.24
C ILE A 41 -4.45 -6.76 6.97
N GLY A 42 -4.81 -5.67 6.29
CA GLY A 42 -5.65 -5.69 5.11
C GLY A 42 -4.88 -5.53 3.80
N TYR A 43 -5.37 -6.12 2.73
CA TYR A 43 -4.97 -5.86 1.35
C TYR A 43 -6.20 -5.75 0.47
N PHE A 44 -6.24 -4.77 -0.41
CA PHE A 44 -7.23 -4.75 -1.50
C PHE A 44 -6.58 -4.49 -2.85
N GLY A 45 -7.03 -5.21 -3.85
CA GLY A 45 -6.56 -5.16 -5.23
C GLY A 45 -6.39 -6.54 -5.83
N THR A 46 -5.90 -6.61 -7.07
CA THR A 46 -5.66 -7.88 -7.73
C THR A 46 -4.59 -8.70 -7.00
N ILE A 47 -4.92 -9.95 -6.72
CA ILE A 47 -4.05 -10.95 -6.13
C ILE A 47 -3.56 -11.83 -7.28
N ALA A 48 -2.25 -11.78 -7.57
CA ALA A 48 -1.68 -12.52 -8.69
C ALA A 48 -0.30 -13.10 -8.32
N GLU A 49 0.43 -13.64 -9.30
CA GLU A 49 1.71 -14.32 -9.09
C GLU A 49 2.79 -13.48 -8.38
N TRP A 50 2.65 -12.16 -8.42
CA TRP A 50 3.56 -11.24 -7.69
C TRP A 50 3.23 -11.10 -6.20
N PHE A 51 2.10 -11.65 -5.73
CA PHE A 51 1.71 -11.58 -4.31
C PHE A 51 2.51 -12.60 -3.48
N ASP A 52 3.21 -12.15 -2.44
CA ASP A 52 4.10 -12.99 -1.65
C ASP A 52 3.36 -13.67 -0.49
N PHE A 53 2.65 -14.76 -0.80
CA PHE A 53 1.98 -15.57 0.20
C PHE A 53 2.95 -16.30 1.13
N ASP A 54 4.15 -16.67 0.64
CA ASP A 54 5.15 -17.39 1.46
C ASP A 54 5.60 -16.52 2.63
N LEU A 55 5.80 -15.21 2.37
CA LEU A 55 6.14 -14.23 3.40
C LEU A 55 5.01 -14.07 4.43
N LEU A 56 3.74 -14.00 3.96
CA LEU A 56 2.60 -13.92 4.86
C LEU A 56 2.46 -15.17 5.73
N LEU A 57 2.57 -16.35 5.16
CA LEU A 57 2.47 -17.61 5.90
C LEU A 57 3.53 -17.71 6.99
N LYS A 58 4.78 -17.43 6.66
CA LYS A 58 5.89 -17.42 7.64
C LYS A 58 5.66 -16.41 8.78
N SER A 59 5.07 -15.26 8.48
CA SER A 59 4.76 -14.29 9.54
C SER A 59 3.68 -14.80 10.50
N LEU A 60 2.73 -15.58 10.02
CA LEU A 60 1.71 -16.17 10.87
C LEU A 60 2.30 -17.18 11.87
N ASP A 61 3.41 -17.84 11.55
CA ASP A 61 4.11 -18.71 12.49
C ASP A 61 4.76 -17.92 13.63
N ASN A 62 5.25 -16.71 13.34
CA ASN A 62 5.91 -15.84 14.33
C ASN A 62 4.93 -14.97 15.13
N TYR A 63 3.75 -14.66 14.57
CA TYR A 63 2.75 -13.76 15.17
C TYR A 63 1.41 -14.50 15.37
N PRO A 64 1.18 -15.17 16.52
CA PRO A 64 -0.03 -15.97 16.75
C PRO A 64 -1.33 -15.17 16.66
N ASN A 65 -1.27 -13.88 16.98
CA ASN A 65 -2.43 -12.98 17.01
C ASN A 65 -2.66 -12.23 15.69
N LEU A 66 -1.85 -12.49 14.65
CA LEU A 66 -1.95 -11.81 13.36
C LEU A 66 -2.94 -12.52 12.44
N GLU A 67 -3.78 -11.74 11.75
CA GLU A 67 -4.69 -12.20 10.71
C GLU A 67 -4.58 -11.31 9.46
N TYR A 68 -4.70 -11.90 8.27
CA TYR A 68 -4.74 -11.19 6.99
C TYR A 68 -6.12 -11.21 6.38
N TYR A 69 -6.58 -10.06 5.89
CA TYR A 69 -7.85 -9.88 5.21
C TYR A 69 -7.60 -9.36 3.80
N LEU A 70 -8.03 -10.12 2.79
CA LEU A 70 -7.69 -9.87 1.39
C LEU A 70 -8.95 -9.66 0.57
N TRP A 71 -9.02 -8.57 -0.18
CA TRP A 71 -10.11 -8.23 -1.10
C TRP A 71 -9.60 -8.04 -2.51
N GLY A 72 -10.29 -8.60 -3.48
CA GLY A 72 -10.04 -8.39 -4.89
C GLY A 72 -10.06 -9.65 -5.73
N PRO A 73 -9.96 -9.50 -7.06
CA PRO A 73 -9.92 -10.62 -7.97
C PRO A 73 -8.61 -11.39 -7.85
N ILE A 74 -8.70 -12.71 -8.05
CA ILE A 74 -7.55 -13.60 -8.10
C ILE A 74 -7.21 -13.87 -9.57
N SER A 75 -5.94 -13.79 -9.94
CA SER A 75 -5.44 -14.04 -11.29
C SER A 75 -4.14 -14.84 -11.25
N ASN A 76 -4.12 -15.99 -11.91
CA ASN A 76 -2.95 -16.86 -12.07
C ASN A 76 -2.23 -17.23 -10.75
N THR A 77 -2.99 -17.33 -9.67
CA THR A 77 -2.47 -17.75 -8.34
C THR A 77 -3.62 -18.31 -7.50
N GLU A 78 -3.31 -18.85 -6.35
CA GLU A 78 -4.31 -19.32 -5.38
C GLU A 78 -4.03 -18.69 -4.01
N VAL A 79 -5.09 -18.37 -3.29
CA VAL A 79 -4.97 -17.95 -1.89
C VAL A 79 -4.79 -19.20 -1.02
N PRO A 80 -3.71 -19.27 -0.21
CA PRO A 80 -3.47 -20.40 0.67
C PRO A 80 -4.63 -20.64 1.64
N LYS A 81 -4.98 -21.92 1.83
CA LYS A 81 -5.94 -22.31 2.85
C LYS A 81 -5.29 -22.24 4.23
N HIS A 82 -5.56 -21.17 4.96
CA HIS A 82 -5.06 -20.98 6.31
C HIS A 82 -6.11 -20.28 7.18
N GLN A 83 -6.26 -20.68 8.46
CA GLN A 83 -7.31 -20.16 9.36
C GLN A 83 -7.24 -18.66 9.60
N ARG A 84 -6.06 -18.05 9.41
CA ARG A 84 -5.78 -16.64 9.64
C ARG A 84 -5.52 -15.84 8.35
N ILE A 85 -5.83 -16.42 7.18
CA ILE A 85 -5.86 -15.72 5.89
C ILE A 85 -7.28 -15.77 5.36
N HIS A 86 -7.91 -14.62 5.27
CA HIS A 86 -9.33 -14.46 4.92
C HIS A 86 -9.48 -13.77 3.57
N TRP A 87 -9.68 -14.51 2.49
CA TRP A 87 -10.09 -13.92 1.23
C TRP A 87 -11.59 -13.60 1.27
N LYS A 88 -11.94 -12.35 1.06
CA LYS A 88 -13.29 -11.78 1.17
C LYS A 88 -13.97 -11.56 -0.18
N GLY A 89 -13.33 -11.99 -1.28
CA GLY A 89 -13.86 -11.77 -2.62
C GLY A 89 -13.61 -10.38 -3.19
N VAL A 90 -14.27 -10.09 -4.29
CA VAL A 90 -14.21 -8.77 -4.94
C VAL A 90 -15.16 -7.81 -4.24
N ILE A 91 -14.73 -6.59 -4.04
CA ILE A 91 -15.49 -5.53 -3.40
C ILE A 91 -15.59 -4.31 -4.33
N GLU A 92 -16.71 -3.62 -4.30
CA GLU A 92 -16.90 -2.34 -4.97
C GLU A 92 -16.06 -1.26 -4.29
N HIS A 93 -15.45 -0.37 -5.08
CA HIS A 93 -14.51 0.64 -4.57
C HIS A 93 -15.15 1.57 -3.51
N ASN A 94 -16.41 1.93 -3.69
CA ASN A 94 -17.16 2.77 -2.75
C ASN A 94 -17.46 2.10 -1.39
N LYS A 95 -17.30 0.78 -1.30
CA LYS A 95 -17.49 -0.01 -0.06
C LYS A 95 -16.17 -0.38 0.61
N LEU A 96 -15.03 0.00 0.03
CA LEU A 96 -13.71 -0.36 0.57
C LEU A 96 -13.52 0.13 1.99
N TRP A 97 -13.85 1.38 2.28
CA TRP A 97 -13.68 1.97 3.61
C TRP A 97 -14.38 1.18 4.70
N GLU A 98 -15.65 0.81 4.49
CA GLU A 98 -16.45 0.08 5.46
C GLU A 98 -15.81 -1.27 5.87
N ASN A 99 -15.01 -1.85 4.98
CA ASN A 99 -14.32 -3.12 5.21
C ASN A 99 -12.90 -2.92 5.76
N VAL A 100 -12.24 -1.86 5.35
CA VAL A 100 -10.83 -1.60 5.68
C VAL A 100 -10.69 -0.83 7.00
N LYS A 101 -11.71 -0.08 7.43
CA LYS A 101 -11.67 0.73 8.66
C LYS A 101 -11.25 -0.04 9.90
N GLU A 102 -11.60 -1.33 9.98
CA GLU A 102 -11.25 -2.19 11.12
C GLU A 102 -9.85 -2.82 11.02
N MET A 103 -9.11 -2.54 9.95
CA MET A 103 -7.73 -3.03 9.81
C MET A 103 -6.78 -2.15 10.60
N ASP A 104 -5.78 -2.75 11.22
CA ASP A 104 -4.72 -2.03 11.95
C ASP A 104 -3.69 -1.46 11.00
N ALA A 105 -3.45 -2.15 9.88
CA ALA A 105 -2.57 -1.71 8.82
C ALA A 105 -3.03 -2.25 7.48
N LEU A 106 -2.51 -1.65 6.40
CA LEU A 106 -2.63 -2.16 5.04
C LEU A 106 -1.28 -2.63 4.54
N ILE A 107 -1.28 -3.61 3.63
CA ILE A 107 -0.04 -4.23 3.16
C ILE A 107 0.00 -4.32 1.63
N MET A 108 1.20 -4.13 1.06
CA MET A 108 1.53 -4.44 -0.33
C MET A 108 2.71 -5.42 -0.39
N PRO A 109 2.44 -6.74 -0.23
CA PRO A 109 3.48 -7.77 -0.12
C PRO A 109 3.81 -8.36 -1.48
N PHE A 110 4.54 -7.63 -2.30
CA PHE A 110 4.85 -8.06 -3.66
C PHE A 110 6.25 -8.68 -3.77
N LYS A 111 6.37 -9.74 -4.57
CA LYS A 111 7.64 -10.26 -5.07
C LYS A 111 8.16 -9.28 -6.13
N VAL A 112 9.27 -8.62 -5.85
CA VAL A 112 9.84 -7.63 -6.79
C VAL A 112 10.52 -8.35 -7.95
N ASN A 113 9.90 -8.31 -9.11
CA ASN A 113 10.41 -8.77 -10.38
C ASN A 113 10.60 -7.58 -11.35
N ASP A 114 10.94 -7.84 -12.61
CA ASP A 114 11.15 -6.78 -13.61
C ASP A 114 9.89 -5.96 -13.91
N ILE A 115 8.70 -6.55 -13.73
CA ILE A 115 7.41 -5.86 -13.89
C ILE A 115 7.17 -4.95 -12.68
N ILE A 116 7.21 -5.51 -11.46
CA ILE A 116 6.88 -4.78 -10.22
C ILE A 116 7.87 -3.64 -9.97
N ARG A 117 9.15 -3.82 -10.32
CA ARG A 117 10.19 -2.79 -10.13
C ARG A 117 9.85 -1.43 -10.74
N ASP A 118 9.16 -1.43 -11.88
CA ASP A 118 8.84 -0.22 -12.65
C ASP A 118 7.39 0.25 -12.42
N VAL A 119 6.64 -0.38 -11.49
CA VAL A 119 5.26 0.00 -11.15
C VAL A 119 5.21 1.20 -10.23
N ASP A 120 4.52 2.24 -10.63
CA ASP A 120 4.11 3.37 -9.76
C ASP A 120 2.72 3.03 -9.16
N PRO A 121 2.65 2.60 -7.88
CA PRO A 121 1.45 1.95 -7.35
C PRO A 121 0.39 2.94 -6.88
N VAL A 122 -0.73 3.03 -7.59
CA VAL A 122 -1.90 3.82 -7.15
C VAL A 122 -2.39 3.39 -5.77
N LYS A 123 -2.26 2.11 -5.43
CA LYS A 123 -2.65 1.56 -4.12
C LYS A 123 -2.03 2.27 -2.92
N LEU A 124 -0.80 2.73 -3.01
CA LEU A 124 -0.17 3.42 -1.88
C LEU A 124 -0.84 4.77 -1.61
N TYR A 125 -1.27 5.49 -2.64
CA TYR A 125 -2.07 6.71 -2.45
C TYR A 125 -3.42 6.39 -1.80
N GLU A 126 -4.09 5.32 -2.25
CA GLU A 126 -5.36 4.88 -1.67
C GLU A 126 -5.20 4.45 -0.20
N TYR A 127 -4.14 3.69 0.13
CA TYR A 127 -3.86 3.26 1.49
C TYR A 127 -3.60 4.44 2.43
N ILE A 128 -2.81 5.41 1.96
CA ILE A 128 -2.54 6.64 2.70
C ILE A 128 -3.82 7.44 2.89
N SER A 129 -4.70 7.55 1.86
CA SER A 129 -5.96 8.28 1.97
C SER A 129 -6.92 7.69 2.99
N MET A 130 -6.77 6.41 3.30
CA MET A 130 -7.54 5.71 4.33
C MET A 130 -7.00 5.91 5.75
N GLY A 131 -5.95 6.70 5.95
CA GLY A 131 -5.38 6.98 7.26
C GLY A 131 -4.82 5.74 7.98
N LYS A 132 -4.48 4.69 7.26
CA LYS A 132 -3.97 3.45 7.85
C LYS A 132 -2.45 3.38 7.77
N LYS A 133 -1.81 2.74 8.76
CA LYS A 133 -0.39 2.36 8.66
C LYS A 133 -0.20 1.46 7.43
N VAL A 134 0.88 1.65 6.70
CA VAL A 134 1.13 0.89 5.45
C VAL A 134 2.45 0.13 5.56
N ILE A 135 2.41 -1.15 5.22
CA ILE A 135 3.61 -1.99 5.05
C ILE A 135 3.76 -2.30 3.56
N SER A 136 4.95 -2.10 3.00
CA SER A 136 5.19 -2.42 1.59
C SER A 136 6.62 -2.92 1.36
N VAL A 137 6.77 -3.80 0.37
CA VAL A 137 8.09 -4.13 -0.14
C VAL A 137 8.74 -2.88 -0.77
N LYS A 138 10.04 -2.70 -0.55
CA LYS A 138 10.81 -1.56 -1.05
C LYS A 138 11.35 -1.82 -2.45
N TYR A 139 11.02 -0.94 -3.39
CA TYR A 139 11.61 -0.86 -4.72
C TYR A 139 11.71 0.61 -5.18
N PRO A 140 12.41 0.94 -6.29
CA PRO A 140 12.71 2.34 -6.62
C PRO A 140 11.48 3.26 -6.71
N GLU A 141 10.39 2.80 -7.33
CA GLU A 141 9.23 3.64 -7.61
C GLU A 141 8.41 4.01 -6.37
N VAL A 142 8.54 3.25 -5.26
CA VAL A 142 7.81 3.54 -4.01
C VAL A 142 8.57 4.48 -3.06
N SER A 143 9.77 4.94 -3.43
CA SER A 143 10.61 5.77 -2.54
C SER A 143 9.94 7.07 -2.07
N GLY A 144 9.05 7.65 -2.89
CA GLY A 144 8.31 8.87 -2.56
C GLY A 144 7.27 8.71 -1.45
N PHE A 145 6.97 7.49 -1.00
CA PHE A 145 5.97 7.20 0.03
C PHE A 145 6.57 6.95 1.41
N SER A 146 7.87 7.23 1.62
CA SER A 146 8.61 6.85 2.82
C SER A 146 8.09 7.49 4.12
N THR A 147 7.43 8.63 4.04
CA THR A 147 6.81 9.30 5.21
C THR A 147 5.62 8.52 5.76
N PHE A 148 4.92 7.75 4.90
CA PHE A 148 3.66 7.10 5.23
C PHE A 148 3.73 5.57 5.15
N THR A 149 4.91 5.00 4.85
CA THR A 149 5.02 3.57 4.58
C THR A 149 6.22 2.96 5.27
N HIS A 150 5.97 1.90 6.04
CA HIS A 150 7.01 1.04 6.59
C HIS A 150 7.50 0.10 5.49
N PHE A 151 8.75 0.31 5.06
CA PHE A 151 9.33 -0.45 3.96
C PHE A 151 10.21 -1.59 4.44
N TYR A 152 10.10 -2.74 3.76
CA TYR A 152 10.98 -3.88 3.95
C TYR A 152 11.61 -4.34 2.62
N LYS A 153 12.78 -4.98 2.72
CA LYS A 153 13.52 -5.59 1.59
C LYS A 153 13.69 -7.09 1.76
N ASN A 154 13.53 -7.59 2.97
CA ASN A 154 13.72 -8.98 3.35
C ASN A 154 12.77 -9.36 4.49
N GLU A 155 12.72 -10.65 4.79
CA GLU A 155 11.84 -11.22 5.82
C GLU A 155 12.07 -10.61 7.21
N LYS A 156 13.32 -10.37 7.61
CA LYS A 156 13.65 -9.77 8.91
C LYS A 156 13.10 -8.34 9.03
N GLU A 157 13.30 -7.51 8.00
CA GLU A 157 12.76 -6.16 7.97
C GLU A 157 11.22 -6.17 7.94
N PHE A 158 10.62 -7.16 7.27
CA PHE A 158 9.17 -7.34 7.27
C PHE A 158 8.62 -7.58 8.68
N TYR A 159 9.27 -8.43 9.47
CA TYR A 159 8.87 -8.63 10.87
C TYR A 159 9.05 -7.35 11.70
N THR A 160 10.11 -6.59 11.47
CA THR A 160 10.27 -5.27 12.10
C THR A 160 9.10 -4.33 11.77
N CYS A 161 8.66 -4.30 10.49
CA CYS A 161 7.49 -3.48 10.11
C CYS A 161 6.20 -3.96 10.81
N ILE A 162 6.01 -5.28 10.96
CA ILE A 162 4.87 -5.82 11.72
C ILE A 162 4.94 -5.36 13.17
N ASP A 163 6.10 -5.49 13.81
CA ASP A 163 6.30 -5.04 15.20
C ASP A 163 6.00 -3.55 15.36
N GLU A 164 6.41 -2.71 14.40
CA GLU A 164 6.17 -1.27 14.43
C GLU A 164 4.69 -0.92 14.28
N VAL A 165 3.96 -1.58 13.38
CA VAL A 165 2.52 -1.30 13.22
C VAL A 165 1.68 -1.88 14.36
N MET A 166 2.18 -2.91 15.05
CA MET A 166 1.54 -3.51 16.22
C MET A 166 1.80 -2.75 17.53
N LYS A 167 2.84 -1.91 17.59
CA LYS A 167 3.10 -1.08 18.77
C LYS A 167 1.96 -0.09 18.95
N ILE A 168 1.52 0.01 20.22
CA ILE A 168 0.66 1.11 20.66
C ILE A 168 1.53 2.37 20.56
N THR A 169 1.22 3.17 19.56
CA THR A 169 1.71 4.54 19.54
C THR A 169 0.47 5.42 19.65
N ASP A 170 0.51 6.39 20.55
CA ASP A 170 -0.34 7.57 20.40
C ASP A 170 -0.02 8.11 19.02
N ASP A 171 -0.91 7.89 18.04
CA ASP A 171 -0.67 8.16 16.63
C ASP A 171 -0.59 9.66 16.31
N THR A 172 0.08 10.40 17.19
CA THR A 172 0.53 11.78 16.95
C THR A 172 1.56 11.86 15.82
N ASP A 173 2.17 10.74 15.44
CA ASP A 173 3.14 10.69 14.34
C ASP A 173 2.49 10.69 12.95
N TYR A 174 1.21 10.34 12.84
CA TYR A 174 0.48 10.44 11.58
C TYR A 174 -0.14 11.83 11.44
N LYS A 175 0.62 12.75 10.91
CA LYS A 175 0.20 14.15 10.78
C LYS A 175 -0.84 14.28 9.66
N LEU A 176 -2.09 14.46 10.03
CA LEU A 176 -3.21 14.65 9.07
C LEU A 176 -2.89 15.73 8.03
N ASN A 177 -2.26 16.83 8.43
CA ASN A 177 -1.89 17.89 7.51
C ASN A 177 -0.87 17.44 6.45
N GLU A 178 0.14 16.65 6.85
CA GLU A 178 1.12 16.10 5.91
C GLU A 178 0.48 15.10 4.94
N GLN A 179 -0.45 14.27 5.42
CA GLN A 179 -1.24 13.37 4.58
C GLN A 179 -2.05 14.13 3.53
N LEU A 180 -2.78 15.15 3.97
CA LEU A 180 -3.62 15.98 3.09
C LEU A 180 -2.76 16.70 2.03
N GLU A 181 -1.64 17.28 2.42
CA GLU A 181 -0.73 17.97 1.52
C GLU A 181 -0.13 16.99 0.50
N PHE A 182 0.38 15.84 0.96
CA PHE A 182 0.93 14.80 0.10
C PHE A 182 -0.10 14.31 -0.93
N LEU A 183 -1.33 14.01 -0.52
CA LEU A 183 -2.37 13.53 -1.43
C LEU A 183 -2.79 14.60 -2.43
N LYS A 184 -2.90 15.85 -1.99
CA LYS A 184 -3.21 17.01 -2.87
C LYS A 184 -2.12 17.20 -3.94
N GLU A 185 -0.85 17.21 -3.55
CA GLU A 185 0.28 17.36 -4.46
C GLU A 185 0.39 16.22 -5.49
N ASN A 186 -0.15 15.05 -5.14
CA ASN A 186 -0.17 13.86 -5.99
C ASN A 186 -1.53 13.59 -6.65
N SER A 187 -2.44 14.59 -6.68
CA SER A 187 -3.74 14.45 -7.34
C SER A 187 -3.63 14.43 -8.87
N TRP A 188 -4.63 13.87 -9.53
CA TRP A 188 -4.74 13.93 -10.99
C TRP A 188 -4.86 15.36 -11.52
N ASP A 189 -5.43 16.30 -10.76
CA ASP A 189 -5.49 17.71 -11.14
C ASP A 189 -4.09 18.31 -11.25
N ILE A 190 -3.21 18.04 -10.31
CA ILE A 190 -1.82 18.47 -10.36
C ILE A 190 -1.08 17.82 -11.53
N ARG A 191 -1.30 16.51 -11.78
CA ARG A 191 -0.71 15.82 -12.94
C ARG A 191 -1.20 16.44 -14.25
N TYR A 192 -2.49 16.69 -14.38
CA TYR A 192 -3.10 17.32 -15.56
C TYR A 192 -2.55 18.74 -15.79
N ASN A 193 -2.46 19.56 -14.76
CA ASN A 193 -1.89 20.90 -14.88
C ASN A 193 -0.42 20.87 -15.30
N LYS A 194 0.35 19.88 -14.86
CA LYS A 194 1.71 19.66 -15.32
C LYS A 194 1.76 19.28 -16.81
N ILE A 195 0.87 18.42 -17.28
CA ILE A 195 0.78 18.03 -18.70
C ILE A 195 0.46 19.25 -19.57
N LYS A 196 -0.49 20.10 -19.15
CA LYS A 196 -0.88 21.32 -19.89
C LYS A 196 0.26 22.27 -20.20
N GLN A 197 1.34 22.28 -19.41
CA GLN A 197 2.50 23.14 -19.64
C GLN A 197 3.34 22.70 -20.84
N TYR A 198 3.05 21.54 -21.42
CA TYR A 198 3.81 20.94 -22.51
C TYR A 198 2.97 20.73 -23.78
N ILE A 199 1.68 21.08 -23.75
CA ILE A 199 0.75 21.08 -24.88
C ILE A 199 0.49 22.52 -25.30
#